data_af424b43430797f085a6cee03496ab15
#
_entry.id   af424b43430797f085a6cee03496ab15
#
_cell.length_a   1.000
_cell.length_b   1.000
_cell.length_c   1.000
_cell.angle_alpha   90.00
_cell.angle_beta   90.00
_cell.angle_gamma   90.00
#
_symmetry.space_group_name_H-M   'P 1'
#
loop_
_entity.id
_entity.type
_entity.pdbx_description
1 polymer ?
#
loop_
_entity_poly.entity_id
_entity_poly.type
_entity_poly.pdbx_seq_one_letter_code
_entity_poly.pdbx_strand_id
1 'polypeptide(L)'
;MRAALRSLFVTAGLCVAVAAALAAELPFSQPAFDKALAAGQPVVVDFAASWCPTCKAQKPIVQGLMKDAKRKPLTVFVADFDKEEALKKQLNVTMQSTLIAFKGGKEVARSTGQTDKAELGALLDKAL
;
A
#
# COMPACT_ATOMS: atom_id res chain seq x y z
N MET A 1 13.81 5.97 66.95
CA MET A 1 14.38 6.36 65.66
C MET A 1 13.77 5.47 64.58
N ARG A 2 12.81 5.97 63.80
CA ARG A 2 12.15 5.23 62.73
C ARG A 2 12.59 5.84 61.41
N ALA A 3 13.41 5.10 60.66
CA ALA A 3 13.84 5.49 59.32
C ALA A 3 12.74 5.14 58.33
N ALA A 4 12.17 6.17 57.70
CA ALA A 4 11.19 6.00 56.64
C ALA A 4 11.92 5.77 55.31
N LEU A 5 11.74 4.58 54.73
CA LEU A 5 12.24 4.17 53.43
C LEU A 5 11.30 4.74 52.36
N ARG A 6 11.74 5.78 51.66
CA ARG A 6 11.01 6.34 50.50
C ARG A 6 11.32 5.51 49.27
N SER A 7 10.37 4.70 48.86
CA SER A 7 10.41 4.01 47.54
C SER A 7 10.19 5.00 46.41
N LEU A 8 11.23 5.27 45.64
CA LEU A 8 11.09 5.95 44.34
C LEU A 8 10.54 4.96 43.31
N PHE A 9 9.31 5.14 42.92
CA PHE A 9 8.77 4.48 41.71
C PHE A 9 9.25 5.26 40.48
N VAL A 10 10.24 4.71 39.78
CA VAL A 10 10.64 5.19 38.46
C VAL A 10 9.66 4.57 37.45
N THR A 11 8.68 5.34 37.03
CA THR A 11 7.82 4.99 35.90
C THR A 11 8.62 5.19 34.63
N ALA A 12 9.16 4.10 34.07
CA ALA A 12 9.73 4.10 32.73
C ALA A 12 8.59 4.26 31.71
N GLY A 13 8.44 5.49 31.21
CA GLY A 13 7.52 5.78 30.11
C GLY A 13 8.02 5.10 28.83
N LEU A 14 7.29 4.08 28.37
CA LEU A 14 7.53 3.43 27.08
C LEU A 14 7.10 4.41 25.98
N CYS A 15 8.04 5.17 25.44
CA CYS A 15 7.82 5.94 24.22
C CYS A 15 7.65 4.98 23.04
N VAL A 16 6.41 4.64 22.71
CA VAL A 16 6.10 3.97 21.46
C VAL A 16 6.27 5.01 20.36
N ALA A 17 7.41 4.97 19.67
CA ALA A 17 7.61 5.73 18.46
C ALA A 17 6.65 5.17 17.38
N VAL A 18 5.54 5.86 17.15
CA VAL A 18 4.69 5.61 16.00
C VAL A 18 5.47 6.10 14.79
N ALA A 19 6.13 5.19 14.09
CA ALA A 19 6.72 5.49 12.78
C ALA A 19 5.57 5.91 11.85
N ALA A 20 5.56 7.17 11.45
CA ALA A 20 4.61 7.65 10.45
C ALA A 20 4.86 6.86 9.16
N ALA A 21 3.89 6.04 8.76
CA ALA A 21 3.95 5.32 7.50
C ALA A 21 3.93 6.33 6.36
N LEU A 22 5.04 6.41 5.61
CA LEU A 22 5.12 7.20 4.38
C LEU A 22 4.47 6.39 3.26
N ALA A 23 3.77 7.08 2.33
CA ALA A 23 3.29 6.48 1.11
C ALA A 23 4.46 5.77 0.40
N ALA A 24 4.29 4.49 0.10
CA ALA A 24 5.35 3.67 -0.46
C ALA A 24 4.90 2.97 -1.74
N GLU A 25 5.77 2.99 -2.76
CA GLU A 25 5.72 2.13 -3.93
C GLU A 25 6.79 1.05 -3.74
N LEU A 26 6.37 -0.20 -3.61
CA LEU A 26 7.23 -1.33 -3.26
C LEU A 26 7.10 -2.45 -4.30
N PRO A 27 8.16 -3.19 -4.58
CA PRO A 27 8.05 -4.45 -5.31
C PRO A 27 7.07 -5.38 -4.60
N PHE A 28 6.26 -6.13 -5.36
CA PHE A 28 5.32 -7.07 -4.78
C PHE A 28 6.05 -8.16 -3.96
N SER A 29 5.49 -8.46 -2.83
CA SER A 29 5.88 -9.57 -1.97
C SER A 29 4.62 -10.17 -1.37
N GLN A 30 4.36 -11.45 -1.60
CA GLN A 30 3.15 -12.12 -1.07
C GLN A 30 3.07 -11.99 0.46
N PRO A 31 4.14 -12.27 1.24
CA PRO A 31 4.07 -12.11 2.70
C PRO A 31 3.77 -10.67 3.15
N ALA A 32 4.34 -9.66 2.48
CA ALA A 32 4.09 -8.26 2.80
C ALA A 32 2.67 -7.84 2.44
N PHE A 33 2.16 -8.31 1.30
CA PHE A 33 0.78 -8.08 0.86
C PHE A 33 -0.23 -8.71 1.84
N ASP A 34 -0.05 -9.97 2.19
CA ASP A 34 -0.92 -10.68 3.12
C ASP A 34 -0.94 -10.00 4.49
N LYS A 35 0.23 -9.58 4.98
CA LYS A 35 0.35 -8.83 6.25
C LYS A 35 -0.39 -7.49 6.19
N ALA A 36 -0.26 -6.75 5.10
CA ALA A 36 -0.92 -5.47 4.92
C ALA A 36 -2.45 -5.63 4.88
N LEU A 37 -2.96 -6.64 4.16
CA LEU A 37 -4.39 -6.95 4.11
C LEU A 37 -4.92 -7.37 5.48
N ALA A 38 -4.21 -8.25 6.20
CA ALA A 38 -4.60 -8.70 7.54
C ALA A 38 -4.66 -7.56 8.56
N ALA A 39 -3.78 -6.56 8.41
CA ALA A 39 -3.78 -5.35 9.23
C ALA A 39 -4.82 -4.30 8.80
N GLY A 40 -5.57 -4.54 7.72
CA GLY A 40 -6.55 -3.59 7.17
C GLY A 40 -5.93 -2.32 6.60
N GLN A 41 -4.65 -2.36 6.20
CA GLN A 41 -3.95 -1.21 5.64
C GLN A 41 -4.47 -0.85 4.25
N PRO A 42 -4.43 0.45 3.88
CA PRO A 42 -4.71 0.86 2.51
C PRO A 42 -3.67 0.31 1.54
N VAL A 43 -4.11 -0.46 0.56
CA VAL A 43 -3.22 -1.13 -0.41
C VAL A 43 -3.76 -0.96 -1.82
N VAL A 44 -2.86 -0.74 -2.75
CA VAL A 44 -3.11 -0.90 -4.20
C VAL A 44 -2.08 -1.87 -4.76
N VAL A 45 -2.52 -2.78 -5.61
CA VAL A 45 -1.64 -3.63 -6.42
C VAL A 45 -1.67 -3.13 -7.86
N ASP A 46 -0.49 -2.84 -8.39
CA ASP A 46 -0.27 -2.39 -9.77
C ASP A 46 0.41 -3.49 -10.56
N PHE A 47 -0.31 -4.11 -11.50
CA PHE A 47 0.23 -5.13 -12.40
C PHE A 47 0.87 -4.46 -13.61
N ALA A 48 2.19 -4.37 -13.60
CA ALA A 48 2.98 -3.74 -14.65
C ALA A 48 3.86 -4.73 -15.39
N ALA A 49 4.14 -4.43 -16.65
CA ALA A 49 5.11 -5.16 -17.47
C ALA A 49 6.10 -4.18 -18.12
N SER A 50 7.37 -4.57 -18.24
CA SER A 50 8.42 -3.71 -18.82
C SER A 50 8.18 -3.34 -20.27
N TRP A 51 7.48 -4.18 -21.02
CA TRP A 51 7.15 -4.01 -22.44
C TRP A 51 5.84 -3.23 -22.69
N CYS A 52 5.08 -2.92 -21.64
CA CYS A 52 3.74 -2.35 -21.73
C CYS A 52 3.77 -0.82 -21.83
N PRO A 53 3.38 -0.21 -22.97
CA PRO A 53 3.35 1.26 -23.11
C PRO A 53 2.39 1.94 -22.14
N THR A 54 1.22 1.37 -21.90
CA THR A 54 0.22 1.89 -20.97
C THR A 54 0.74 1.91 -19.53
N CYS A 55 1.45 0.86 -19.10
CA CYS A 55 2.09 0.81 -17.79
C CYS A 55 3.14 1.92 -17.63
N LYS A 56 3.92 2.18 -18.69
CA LYS A 56 4.90 3.28 -18.70
C LYS A 56 4.23 4.64 -18.57
N ALA A 57 3.05 4.82 -19.16
CA ALA A 57 2.28 6.06 -19.02
C ALA A 57 1.65 6.18 -17.61
N GLN A 58 1.18 5.11 -17.02
CA GLN A 58 0.58 5.10 -15.68
C GLN A 58 1.60 5.42 -14.59
N LYS A 59 2.81 4.90 -14.69
CA LYS A 59 3.85 4.98 -13.65
C LYS A 59 4.10 6.41 -13.14
N PRO A 60 4.44 7.42 -13.96
CA PRO A 60 4.67 8.76 -13.46
C PRO A 60 3.40 9.41 -12.88
N ILE A 61 2.22 9.04 -13.38
CA ILE A 61 0.94 9.55 -12.86
C ILE A 61 0.73 9.03 -11.44
N VAL A 62 0.85 7.72 -11.23
CA VAL A 62 0.70 7.11 -9.90
C VAL A 62 1.75 7.66 -8.94
N GLN A 63 3.02 7.74 -9.34
CA GLN A 63 4.09 8.30 -8.51
C GLN A 63 3.82 9.77 -8.13
N GLY A 64 3.30 10.56 -9.04
CA GLY A 64 2.90 11.95 -8.77
C GLY A 64 1.74 12.03 -7.77
N LEU A 65 0.73 11.17 -7.93
CA LEU A 65 -0.43 11.09 -7.04
C LEU A 65 -0.03 10.65 -5.62
N MET A 66 0.94 9.73 -5.51
CA MET A 66 1.44 9.24 -4.21
C MET A 66 2.15 10.30 -3.37
N LYS A 67 2.54 11.44 -3.96
CA LYS A 67 3.15 12.57 -3.24
C LYS A 67 2.13 13.38 -2.43
N ASP A 68 0.83 13.23 -2.68
CA ASP A 68 -0.21 13.90 -1.92
C ASP A 68 -0.21 13.41 -0.46
N ALA A 69 -0.23 14.35 0.49
CA ALA A 69 -0.18 14.05 1.92
C ALA A 69 -1.32 13.11 2.38
N LYS A 70 -2.51 13.19 1.78
CA LYS A 70 -3.64 12.31 2.11
C LYS A 70 -3.37 10.83 1.81
N ARG A 71 -2.43 10.54 0.89
CA ARG A 71 -2.07 9.18 0.48
C ARG A 71 -0.86 8.61 1.23
N LYS A 72 -0.35 9.31 2.25
CA LYS A 72 0.77 8.79 3.07
C LYS A 72 0.55 7.39 3.65
N PRO A 73 -0.68 7.01 4.07
CA PRO A 73 -0.92 5.65 4.57
C PRO A 73 -0.95 4.58 3.47
N LEU A 74 -1.03 4.96 2.19
CA LEU A 74 -1.20 4.04 1.07
C LEU A 74 0.11 3.34 0.72
N THR A 75 0.05 2.03 0.52
CA THR A 75 1.12 1.23 -0.08
C THR A 75 0.68 0.77 -1.47
N VAL A 76 1.51 1.02 -2.48
CA VAL A 76 1.34 0.47 -3.83
C VAL A 76 2.35 -0.65 -4.00
N PHE A 77 1.88 -1.89 -4.17
CA PHE A 77 2.71 -3.03 -4.56
C PHE A 77 2.75 -3.12 -6.07
N VAL A 78 3.94 -3.01 -6.64
CA VAL A 78 4.15 -3.20 -8.08
C VAL A 78 4.44 -4.67 -8.35
N ALA A 79 3.50 -5.34 -9.00
CA ALA A 79 3.59 -6.75 -9.36
C ALA A 79 4.02 -6.89 -10.83
N ASP A 80 5.05 -7.70 -11.07
CA ASP A 80 5.48 -8.04 -12.42
C ASP A 80 4.45 -8.98 -13.07
N PHE A 81 3.71 -8.46 -14.04
CA PHE A 81 2.65 -9.20 -14.72
C PHE A 81 3.14 -10.52 -15.32
N ASP A 82 4.38 -10.55 -15.82
CA ASP A 82 4.92 -11.75 -16.48
C ASP A 82 5.37 -12.81 -15.47
N LYS A 83 5.69 -12.41 -14.23
CA LYS A 83 6.26 -13.31 -13.20
C LYS A 83 5.26 -13.74 -12.13
N GLU A 84 4.29 -12.88 -11.80
CA GLU A 84 3.37 -13.09 -10.66
C GLU A 84 2.13 -13.92 -11.05
N GLU A 85 2.35 -15.12 -11.56
CA GLU A 85 1.27 -16.02 -12.04
C GLU A 85 0.29 -16.39 -10.93
N ALA A 86 0.78 -16.71 -9.73
CA ALA A 86 -0.07 -17.08 -8.60
C ALA A 86 -0.95 -15.92 -8.15
N LEU A 87 -0.40 -14.70 -8.11
CA LEU A 87 -1.14 -13.50 -7.75
C LEU A 87 -2.19 -13.15 -8.80
N LYS A 88 -1.86 -13.27 -10.09
CA LYS A 88 -2.82 -13.06 -11.18
C LYS A 88 -4.03 -14.00 -11.04
N LYS A 89 -3.80 -15.26 -10.74
CA LYS A 89 -4.87 -16.24 -10.49
C LYS A 89 -5.66 -15.89 -9.22
N GLN A 90 -4.98 -15.56 -8.15
CA GLN A 90 -5.61 -15.17 -6.87
C GLN A 90 -6.55 -13.98 -7.03
N LEU A 91 -6.15 -12.98 -7.81
CA LEU A 91 -6.90 -11.74 -7.99
C LEU A 91 -7.70 -11.68 -9.30
N ASN A 92 -7.74 -12.75 -10.09
CA ASN A 92 -8.43 -12.81 -11.38
C ASN A 92 -7.96 -11.71 -12.35
N VAL A 93 -6.65 -11.52 -12.47
CA VAL A 93 -6.04 -10.54 -13.37
C VAL A 93 -5.63 -11.22 -14.67
N THR A 94 -6.13 -10.70 -15.79
CA THR A 94 -5.88 -11.24 -17.13
C THR A 94 -5.10 -10.29 -18.02
N MET A 95 -4.94 -9.03 -17.61
CA MET A 95 -4.23 -8.01 -18.38
C MET A 95 -3.29 -7.20 -17.51
N GLN A 96 -2.17 -6.81 -18.09
CA GLN A 96 -1.27 -5.80 -17.52
C GLN A 96 -1.99 -4.44 -17.43
N SER A 97 -1.36 -3.45 -16.80
CA SER A 97 -1.95 -2.13 -16.55
C SER A 97 -3.21 -2.18 -15.68
N THR A 98 -3.36 -3.23 -14.88
CA THR A 98 -4.47 -3.39 -13.95
C THR A 98 -4.03 -2.93 -12.57
N LEU A 99 -4.79 -1.97 -12.00
CA LEU A 99 -4.66 -1.52 -10.63
C LEU A 99 -5.85 -1.99 -9.82
N ILE A 100 -5.60 -2.54 -8.64
CA ILE A 100 -6.64 -3.04 -7.71
C ILE A 100 -6.45 -2.40 -6.36
N ALA A 101 -7.48 -1.71 -5.86
CA ALA A 101 -7.50 -1.07 -4.55
C ALA A 101 -8.17 -1.97 -3.51
N PHE A 102 -7.54 -2.05 -2.34
CA PHE A 102 -8.01 -2.79 -1.16
C PHE A 102 -8.20 -1.86 0.01
N LYS A 103 -9.31 -2.03 0.73
CA LYS A 103 -9.62 -1.33 1.97
C LYS A 103 -10.13 -2.32 3.00
N GLY A 104 -9.56 -2.29 4.21
CA GLY A 104 -9.95 -3.23 5.26
C GLY A 104 -9.77 -4.70 4.85
N GLY A 105 -8.74 -5.01 4.06
CA GLY A 105 -8.45 -6.36 3.58
C GLY A 105 -9.31 -6.84 2.41
N LYS A 106 -10.17 -5.99 1.83
CA LYS A 106 -11.10 -6.34 0.75
C LYS A 106 -10.86 -5.49 -0.49
N GLU A 107 -10.98 -6.10 -1.67
CA GLU A 107 -10.99 -5.36 -2.92
C GLU A 107 -12.20 -4.42 -2.97
N VAL A 108 -11.95 -3.14 -3.24
CA VAL A 108 -12.99 -2.11 -3.32
C VAL A 108 -13.10 -1.47 -4.69
N ALA A 109 -12.06 -1.56 -5.52
CA ALA A 109 -12.04 -1.02 -6.87
C ALA A 109 -10.95 -1.67 -7.71
N ARG A 110 -11.15 -1.67 -9.03
CA ARG A 110 -10.11 -2.01 -10.01
C ARG A 110 -10.30 -1.23 -11.30
N SER A 111 -9.22 -1.03 -12.03
CA SER A 111 -9.25 -0.51 -13.39
C SER A 111 -8.14 -1.15 -14.23
N THR A 112 -8.36 -1.25 -15.53
CA THR A 112 -7.38 -1.77 -16.48
C THR A 112 -7.18 -0.75 -17.60
N GLY A 113 -5.93 -0.39 -17.86
CA GLY A 113 -5.56 0.51 -18.96
C GLY A 113 -5.88 1.99 -18.72
N GLN A 114 -6.24 2.39 -17.51
CA GLN A 114 -6.56 3.78 -17.19
C GLN A 114 -5.31 4.67 -17.18
N THR A 115 -5.34 5.79 -17.90
CA THR A 115 -4.26 6.78 -17.95
C THR A 115 -4.71 8.20 -17.60
N ASP A 116 -5.97 8.38 -17.26
CA ASP A 116 -6.47 9.66 -16.75
C ASP A 116 -6.06 9.85 -15.29
N LYS A 117 -5.45 11.00 -14.99
CA LYS A 117 -4.92 11.30 -13.65
C LYS A 117 -6.03 11.37 -12.60
N ALA A 118 -7.17 11.96 -12.92
CA ALA A 118 -8.29 12.10 -11.99
C ALA A 118 -8.91 10.74 -11.65
N GLU A 119 -9.07 9.89 -12.66
CA GLU A 119 -9.60 8.52 -12.49
C GLU A 119 -8.65 7.63 -11.69
N LEU A 120 -7.35 7.70 -11.98
CA LEU A 120 -6.33 6.98 -11.18
C LEU A 120 -6.29 7.50 -9.75
N GLY A 121 -6.39 8.81 -9.55
CA GLY A 121 -6.48 9.40 -8.21
C GLY A 121 -7.70 8.91 -7.44
N ALA A 122 -8.86 8.86 -8.09
CA ALA A 122 -10.09 8.35 -7.49
C ALA A 122 -9.98 6.87 -7.10
N LEU A 123 -9.32 6.06 -7.93
CA LEU A 123 -9.06 4.65 -7.61
C LEU A 123 -8.17 4.51 -6.36
N LEU A 124 -7.06 5.26 -6.30
CA LEU A 124 -6.16 5.24 -5.15
C LEU A 124 -6.89 5.67 -3.87
N ASP A 125 -7.74 6.69 -3.96
CA ASP A 125 -8.47 7.24 -2.81
C ASP A 125 -9.51 6.26 -2.25
N LYS A 126 -10.01 5.32 -3.05
CA LYS A 126 -10.91 4.28 -2.57
C LYS A 126 -10.27 3.31 -1.59
N ALA A 127 -8.95 3.18 -1.60
CA ALA A 127 -8.22 2.38 -0.62
C ALA A 127 -8.10 3.06 0.75
N LEU A 128 -8.28 4.37 0.82
CA LEU A 128 -8.21 5.18 2.03
C LEU A 128 -9.54 5.15 2.77
#